data_d9b11a5193f9581ab27e8af68aafdb88
#
_entry.id   d9b11a5193f9581ab27e8af68aafdb88
#
_cell.length_a   1.000
_cell.length_b   1.000
_cell.length_c   1.000
_cell.angle_alpha   90.00
_cell.angle_beta   90.00
_cell.angle_gamma   90.00
#
_symmetry.space_group_name_H-M   'P 1'
#
loop_
_entity.id
_entity.type
_entity.pdbx_description
1 polymer ?
#
loop_
_entity_poly.entity_id
_entity_poly.type
_entity_poly.pdbx_seq_one_letter_code
_entity_poly.pdbx_strand_id
1 'polypeptide(L)'
;MYKRQGYIDPETNEERHVPLEIRIPDEQNTFYNQTFEDLGFYTETPTLPFATLGTLGWSHSNAAVDDGSSQFFFFLYEAELNPAGRNLIDGRNAAFGYVVDGFDVLEELTKDDTIISIDVLEGIENLKLNA
;
A
#
# COMPACT_ATOMS: atom_id res chain seq x y z
N MET A 1 15.64 -9.23 -5.80
CA MET A 1 14.35 -9.60 -5.16
C MET A 1 13.49 -10.24 -6.22
N TYR A 2 13.15 -11.51 -6.08
CA TYR A 2 12.26 -12.17 -7.04
C TYR A 2 10.86 -11.60 -6.85
N LYS A 3 10.31 -10.98 -7.89
CA LYS A 3 8.89 -10.62 -7.93
C LYS A 3 8.09 -11.92 -7.86
N ARG A 4 7.28 -12.08 -6.83
CA ARG A 4 6.30 -13.17 -6.81
C ARG A 4 5.24 -12.85 -7.85
N GLN A 5 4.72 -13.88 -8.50
CA GLN A 5 3.60 -13.73 -9.43
C GLN A 5 2.42 -13.08 -8.71
N GLY A 6 1.87 -12.03 -9.31
CA GLY A 6 0.69 -11.35 -8.83
C GLY A 6 -0.60 -12.11 -9.15
N TYR A 7 -1.73 -11.44 -8.98
CA TYR A 7 -3.04 -11.99 -9.33
C TYR A 7 -3.18 -12.08 -10.86
N ILE A 8 -3.43 -13.29 -11.33
CA ILE A 8 -3.72 -13.54 -12.74
C ILE A 8 -5.23 -13.49 -12.94
N ASP A 9 -5.66 -12.60 -13.82
CA ASP A 9 -7.06 -12.49 -14.21
C ASP A 9 -7.48 -13.74 -14.99
N PRO A 10 -8.48 -14.50 -14.53
CA PRO A 10 -8.90 -15.73 -15.19
C PRO A 10 -9.54 -15.50 -16.57
N GLU A 11 -10.02 -14.30 -16.85
CA GLU A 11 -10.66 -13.99 -18.13
C GLU A 11 -9.62 -13.62 -19.21
N THR A 12 -8.60 -12.83 -18.82
CA THR A 12 -7.58 -12.35 -19.77
C THR A 12 -6.31 -13.17 -19.74
N ASN A 13 -6.08 -13.96 -18.68
CA ASN A 13 -4.85 -14.68 -18.39
C ASN A 13 -3.62 -13.78 -18.27
N GLU A 14 -3.83 -12.51 -17.93
CA GLU A 14 -2.78 -11.52 -17.67
C GLU A 14 -2.71 -11.17 -16.20
N GLU A 15 -1.53 -10.74 -15.74
CA GLU A 15 -1.35 -10.25 -14.37
C GLU A 15 -2.07 -8.90 -14.21
N ARG A 16 -2.93 -8.81 -13.21
CA ARG A 16 -3.66 -7.61 -12.88
C ARG A 16 -2.82 -6.69 -12.02
N HIS A 17 -2.67 -5.45 -12.43
CA HIS A 17 -1.90 -4.44 -11.73
C HIS A 17 -2.78 -3.39 -11.05
N VAL A 18 -2.29 -2.87 -9.92
CA VAL A 18 -2.87 -1.76 -9.19
C VAL A 18 -1.95 -0.57 -9.35
N PRO A 19 -2.44 0.58 -9.83
CA PRO A 19 -1.62 1.77 -9.96
C PRO A 19 -1.18 2.31 -8.59
N LEU A 20 -0.03 2.96 -8.56
CA LEU A 20 0.33 3.79 -7.43
C LEU A 20 -0.65 4.97 -7.36
N GLU A 21 -1.24 5.16 -6.20
CA GLU A 21 -2.18 6.24 -5.93
C GLU A 21 -1.73 7.04 -4.71
N ILE A 22 -1.39 8.31 -4.89
CA ILE A 22 -0.92 9.19 -3.82
C ILE A 22 -1.64 10.54 -3.93
N ARG A 23 -1.92 11.11 -2.78
CA ARG A 23 -2.52 12.44 -2.67
C ARG A 23 -1.78 13.28 -1.63
N ILE A 24 -1.68 14.58 -1.89
CA ILE A 24 -1.22 15.59 -0.93
C ILE A 24 -2.45 16.17 -0.22
N PRO A 25 -2.39 16.47 1.09
CA PRO A 25 -3.42 17.26 1.76
C PRO A 25 -3.62 18.58 1.01
N ASP A 26 -4.84 19.07 0.98
CA ASP A 26 -5.25 20.33 0.35
C ASP A 26 -5.22 20.34 -1.20
N GLU A 27 -4.69 19.31 -1.84
CA GLU A 27 -4.80 19.13 -3.29
C GLU A 27 -6.12 18.43 -3.66
N GLN A 28 -6.78 18.89 -4.70
CA GLN A 28 -8.02 18.28 -5.18
C GLN A 28 -7.77 17.02 -6.01
N ASN A 29 -6.58 16.91 -6.58
CA ASN A 29 -6.23 15.83 -7.49
C ASN A 29 -5.45 14.72 -6.80
N THR A 30 -5.77 13.49 -7.16
CA THR A 30 -4.97 12.31 -6.84
C THR A 30 -3.96 12.09 -7.95
N PHE A 31 -2.72 11.79 -7.57
CA PHE A 31 -1.64 11.47 -8.50
C PHE A 31 -1.57 9.96 -8.68
N TYR A 32 -1.50 9.50 -9.93
CA TYR A 32 -1.38 8.09 -10.28
C TYR A 32 -0.05 7.80 -10.96
N ASN A 33 0.59 6.72 -10.58
CA ASN A 33 1.84 6.21 -11.18
C ASN A 33 3.02 7.20 -11.17
N GLN A 34 2.99 8.16 -10.27
CA GLN A 34 4.04 9.14 -10.06
C GLN A 34 4.40 9.20 -8.57
N THR A 35 5.67 9.09 -8.25
CA THR A 35 6.16 9.28 -6.89
C THR A 35 6.26 10.77 -6.55
N PHE A 36 6.39 11.09 -5.27
CA PHE A 36 6.67 12.49 -4.87
C PHE A 36 7.99 13.01 -5.45
N GLU A 37 8.98 12.12 -5.62
CA GLU A 37 10.24 12.45 -6.27
C GLU A 37 10.03 12.82 -7.74
N ASP A 38 9.20 12.08 -8.48
CA ASP A 38 8.85 12.38 -9.87
C ASP A 38 8.12 13.72 -10.01
N LEU A 39 7.33 14.09 -9.00
CA LEU A 39 6.57 15.33 -8.95
C LEU A 39 7.38 16.53 -8.40
N GLY A 40 8.61 16.28 -7.90
CA GLY A 40 9.43 17.31 -7.26
C GLY A 40 8.97 17.70 -5.86
N PHE A 41 8.22 16.87 -5.19
CA PHE A 41 7.71 17.08 -3.83
C PHE A 41 8.68 16.51 -2.79
N TYR A 42 9.65 17.30 -2.39
CA TYR A 42 10.68 16.83 -1.46
C TYR A 42 10.39 17.12 0.02
N THR A 43 9.42 17.98 0.29
CA THR A 43 9.05 18.41 1.65
C THR A 43 7.61 18.08 2.01
N GLU A 44 6.85 17.57 1.07
CA GLU A 44 5.43 17.27 1.23
C GLU A 44 5.21 15.96 2.00
N THR A 45 4.08 15.91 2.69
CA THR A 45 3.61 14.70 3.39
C THR A 45 2.40 14.17 2.64
N PRO A 46 2.32 12.87 2.33
CA PRO A 46 1.12 12.32 1.71
C PRO A 46 -0.07 12.37 2.66
N THR A 47 -1.27 12.40 2.12
CA THR A 47 -2.53 12.38 2.91
C THR A 47 -2.61 11.17 3.83
N LEU A 48 -2.10 10.03 3.38
CA LEU A 48 -1.98 8.80 4.16
C LEU A 48 -0.51 8.41 4.28
N PRO A 49 0.21 8.94 5.28
CA PRO A 49 1.62 8.63 5.49
C PRO A 49 1.81 7.28 6.21
N PHE A 50 2.98 6.68 6.02
CA PHE A 50 3.43 5.52 6.81
C PHE A 50 4.04 6.00 8.13
N ALA A 51 3.20 6.40 9.06
CA ALA A 51 3.61 6.96 10.35
C ALA A 51 2.97 6.23 11.54
N THR A 52 2.06 5.31 11.31
CA THR A 52 1.34 4.57 12.34
C THR A 52 1.67 3.09 12.24
N LEU A 53 1.99 2.45 13.37
CA LEU A 53 2.18 1.00 13.44
C LEU A 53 0.94 0.29 12.87
N GLY A 54 1.18 -0.68 11.98
CA GLY A 54 0.11 -1.43 11.33
C GLY A 54 -0.53 -0.76 10.12
N THR A 55 0.05 0.32 9.60
CA THR A 55 -0.37 0.86 8.29
C THR A 55 -0.11 -0.18 7.19
N LEU A 56 -1.13 -0.47 6.38
CA LEU A 56 -1.02 -1.37 5.23
C LEU A 56 -0.60 -0.60 3.99
N GLY A 57 0.48 -1.07 3.37
CA GLY A 57 1.00 -0.51 2.14
C GLY A 57 0.94 -1.50 0.99
N TRP A 58 0.68 -0.98 -0.21
CA TRP A 58 0.71 -1.78 -1.42
C TRP A 58 2.14 -1.91 -1.95
N SER A 59 2.56 -3.15 -2.25
CA SER A 59 3.90 -3.41 -2.77
C SER A 59 3.94 -3.27 -4.28
N HIS A 60 4.99 -2.65 -4.78
CA HIS A 60 5.36 -2.64 -6.19
C HIS A 60 6.86 -2.93 -6.34
N SER A 61 7.33 -3.17 -7.56
CA SER A 61 8.77 -3.39 -7.80
C SER A 61 9.56 -2.07 -7.72
N ASN A 62 10.88 -2.19 -7.61
CA ASN A 62 11.75 -1.02 -7.68
C ASN A 62 11.88 -0.45 -9.12
N ALA A 63 11.46 -1.23 -10.12
CA ALA A 63 11.57 -0.86 -11.53
C ALA A 63 10.34 -0.11 -12.04
N ALA A 64 9.17 -0.34 -11.43
CA ALA A 64 7.92 0.27 -11.86
C ALA A 64 6.98 0.48 -10.66
N VAL A 65 6.35 1.62 -10.59
CA VAL A 65 5.43 1.98 -9.51
C VAL A 65 3.97 1.56 -9.78
N ASP A 66 3.69 1.10 -10.99
CA ASP A 66 2.37 0.68 -11.49
C ASP A 66 2.25 -0.84 -11.63
N ASP A 67 3.20 -1.61 -11.09
CA ASP A 67 3.22 -3.07 -11.17
C ASP A 67 2.80 -3.78 -9.86
N GLY A 68 2.19 -3.06 -8.94
CA GLY A 68 1.57 -3.65 -7.75
C GLY A 68 0.46 -4.63 -8.14
N SER A 69 0.35 -5.77 -7.46
CA SER A 69 -0.68 -6.76 -7.73
C SER A 69 -1.23 -7.35 -6.43
N SER A 70 -0.80 -8.54 -6.02
CA SER A 70 -1.33 -9.25 -4.85
C SER A 70 -0.52 -9.07 -3.57
N GLN A 71 0.56 -8.30 -3.62
CA GLN A 71 1.46 -8.17 -2.48
C GLN A 71 1.22 -6.86 -1.73
N PHE A 72 1.17 -6.97 -0.42
CA PHE A 72 1.08 -5.85 0.50
C PHE A 72 2.02 -6.08 1.68
N PHE A 73 2.21 -5.04 2.49
CA PHE A 73 3.05 -5.11 3.69
C PHE A 73 2.41 -4.35 4.84
N PHE A 74 2.82 -4.72 6.04
CA PHE A 74 2.51 -3.98 7.27
C PHE A 74 3.69 -3.10 7.63
N PHE A 75 3.42 -1.85 7.93
CA PHE A 75 4.41 -0.93 8.48
C PHE A 75 4.55 -1.17 9.98
N LEU A 76 5.74 -1.57 10.42
CA LEU A 76 6.00 -2.03 11.79
C LEU A 76 6.75 -1.02 12.66
N TYR A 77 6.81 0.23 12.25
CA TYR A 77 7.47 1.28 13.01
C TYR A 77 6.48 2.21 13.67
N GLU A 78 6.86 2.76 14.82
CA GLU A 78 6.06 3.76 15.53
C GLU A 78 6.32 5.17 14.99
N ALA A 79 5.32 6.03 15.12
CA ALA A 79 5.36 7.41 14.65
C ALA A 79 6.50 8.26 15.26
N GLU A 80 6.89 7.95 16.48
CA GLU A 80 8.00 8.65 17.15
C GLU A 80 9.35 8.42 16.46
N LEU A 81 9.52 7.25 15.85
CA LEU A 81 10.74 6.87 15.12
C LEU A 81 10.70 7.26 13.64
N ASN A 82 9.50 7.35 13.09
CA ASN A 82 9.28 7.65 11.67
C ASN A 82 8.19 8.71 11.50
N PRO A 83 8.51 9.98 11.70
CA PRO A 83 7.56 11.06 11.48
C PRO A 83 6.99 11.03 10.06
N ALA A 84 5.73 11.40 9.94
CA ALA A 84 5.04 11.47 8.65
C ALA A 84 5.80 12.33 7.63
N GLY A 85 5.92 11.83 6.40
CA GLY A 85 6.62 12.51 5.31
C GLY A 85 8.15 12.46 5.41
N ARG A 86 8.71 11.67 6.34
CA ARG A 86 10.17 11.59 6.53
C ARG A 86 10.77 10.20 6.36
N ASN A 87 9.97 9.22 6.06
CA ASN A 87 10.47 7.89 5.72
C ASN A 87 10.57 7.70 4.20
N LEU A 88 11.34 6.69 3.79
CA LEU A 88 11.63 6.45 2.36
C LEU A 88 10.44 5.95 1.54
N ILE A 89 9.38 5.48 2.17
CA ILE A 89 8.20 4.93 1.49
C ILE A 89 7.05 5.93 1.38
N ASP A 90 7.07 7.02 2.15
CA ASP A 90 6.13 8.12 1.97
C ASP A 90 6.31 8.76 0.59
N GLY A 91 5.21 8.88 -0.15
CA GLY A 91 5.26 9.38 -1.53
C GLY A 91 5.78 8.37 -2.56
N ARG A 92 6.10 7.13 -2.18
CA ARG A 92 6.55 6.05 -3.08
C ARG A 92 5.63 4.83 -3.07
N ASN A 93 4.94 4.59 -1.96
CA ASN A 93 3.98 3.51 -1.81
C ASN A 93 2.63 4.07 -1.39
N ALA A 94 1.56 3.44 -1.83
CA ALA A 94 0.21 3.78 -1.42
C ALA A 94 -0.14 3.07 -0.11
N ALA A 95 -0.61 3.83 0.88
CA ALA A 95 -1.26 3.29 2.06
C ALA A 95 -2.75 3.11 1.77
N PHE A 96 -3.32 1.96 2.11
CA PHE A 96 -4.72 1.66 1.80
C PHE A 96 -5.55 1.18 3.00
N GLY A 97 -4.95 1.00 4.15
CA GLY A 97 -5.65 0.54 5.35
C GLY A 97 -4.79 0.59 6.60
N TYR A 98 -5.41 0.27 7.73
CA TYR A 98 -4.77 0.25 9.03
C TYR A 98 -5.22 -0.97 9.83
N VAL A 99 -4.28 -1.57 10.58
CA VAL A 99 -4.62 -2.57 11.59
C VAL A 99 -5.31 -1.85 12.75
N VAL A 100 -6.42 -2.39 13.22
CA VAL A 100 -7.18 -1.84 14.34
C VAL A 100 -7.24 -2.77 15.55
N ASP A 101 -6.88 -4.04 15.37
CA ASP A 101 -6.84 -5.05 16.42
C ASP A 101 -5.82 -6.14 16.07
N GLY A 102 -5.30 -6.87 17.06
CA GLY A 102 -4.31 -7.92 16.85
C GLY A 102 -2.88 -7.43 16.67
N PHE A 103 -2.49 -6.32 17.30
CA PHE A 103 -1.12 -5.79 17.23
C PHE A 103 -0.08 -6.73 17.81
N ASP A 104 -0.42 -7.52 18.81
CA ASP A 104 0.41 -8.57 19.38
C ASP A 104 0.76 -9.65 18.33
N VAL A 105 -0.23 -10.07 17.55
CA VAL A 105 -0.02 -11.01 16.43
C VAL A 105 0.84 -10.38 15.35
N LEU A 106 0.60 -9.10 15.05
CA LEU A 106 1.36 -8.37 14.03
C LEU A 106 2.86 -8.34 14.33
N GLU A 107 3.24 -8.16 15.60
CA GLU A 107 4.63 -8.14 16.04
C GLU A 107 5.32 -9.51 15.94
N GLU A 108 4.55 -10.59 16.01
CA GLU A 108 5.06 -11.97 15.92
C GLU A 108 5.16 -12.48 14.48
N LEU A 109 4.58 -11.79 13.50
CA LEU A 109 4.59 -12.21 12.09
C LEU A 109 5.99 -12.30 11.51
N THR A 110 6.23 -13.37 10.79
CA THR A 110 7.48 -13.65 10.08
C THR A 110 7.24 -13.86 8.59
N LYS A 111 8.32 -13.85 7.81
CA LYS A 111 8.27 -14.15 6.36
C LYS A 111 7.83 -15.59 6.03
N ASP A 112 7.87 -16.49 7.03
CA ASP A 112 7.54 -17.89 6.85
C ASP A 112 6.06 -18.18 7.16
N ASP A 113 5.34 -17.20 7.68
CA ASP A 113 3.92 -17.30 7.93
C ASP A 113 3.10 -17.23 6.63
N THR A 114 1.99 -17.95 6.64
CA THR A 114 1.10 -18.04 5.47
C THR A 114 -0.28 -17.50 5.82
N ILE A 115 -0.79 -16.59 5.00
CA ILE A 115 -2.18 -16.15 5.08
C ILE A 115 -3.07 -17.29 4.57
N ILE A 116 -3.92 -17.84 5.44
CA ILE A 116 -4.83 -18.93 5.12
C ILE A 116 -6.11 -18.40 4.50
N SER A 117 -6.67 -17.32 5.06
CA SER A 117 -7.89 -16.67 4.58
C SER A 117 -7.89 -15.18 4.90
N ILE A 118 -8.64 -14.43 4.11
CA ILE A 118 -8.97 -13.02 4.38
C ILE A 118 -10.48 -12.89 4.14
N ASP A 119 -11.19 -12.39 5.12
CA ASP A 119 -12.64 -12.19 5.05
C ASP A 119 -12.98 -10.71 5.16
N VAL A 120 -13.84 -10.22 4.28
CA VAL A 120 -14.38 -8.86 4.36
C VAL A 120 -15.62 -8.92 5.26
N LEU A 121 -15.53 -8.32 6.46
CA LEU A 121 -16.60 -8.36 7.45
C LEU A 121 -17.69 -7.32 7.15
N GLU A 122 -17.31 -6.13 6.72
CA GLU A 122 -18.20 -5.02 6.43
C GLU A 122 -17.71 -4.25 5.19
N GLY A 123 -18.60 -3.59 4.49
CA GLY A 123 -18.28 -2.67 3.41
C GLY A 123 -18.19 -3.30 2.02
N ILE A 124 -18.36 -4.61 1.86
CA ILE A 124 -18.33 -5.26 0.54
C ILE A 124 -19.39 -4.69 -0.40
N GLU A 125 -20.52 -4.23 0.14
CA GLU A 125 -21.61 -3.60 -0.58
C GLU A 125 -21.21 -2.25 -1.22
N ASN A 126 -20.12 -1.64 -0.76
CA ASN A 126 -19.61 -0.40 -1.32
C ASN A 126 -18.74 -0.63 -2.57
N LEU A 127 -18.34 -1.89 -2.82
CA LEU A 127 -17.59 -2.24 -4.01
C LEU A 127 -18.45 -2.09 -5.27
N LYS A 128 -18.08 -1.12 -6.10
CA LYS A 128 -18.71 -0.91 -7.41
C LYS A 128 -17.83 -1.55 -8.48
N LEU A 129 -18.30 -2.64 -9.04
CA LEU A 129 -17.67 -3.22 -10.22
C LEU A 129 -18.13 -2.39 -11.43
N ASN A 130 -17.18 -1.76 -12.10
CA ASN A 130 -17.46 -1.16 -13.39
C ASN A 130 -17.74 -2.31 -14.38
N ALA A 131 -18.94 -2.35 -14.81
CA ALA A 131 -19.36 -3.32 -15.81
C ALA A 131 -18.79 -2.96 -17.20
#